data_13c0a0de0104dc6fecb062787f56127d
#
_entry.id   13c0a0de0104dc6fecb062787f56127d
#
_cell.length_a   1.000
_cell.length_b   1.000
_cell.length_c   1.000
_cell.angle_alpha   90.00
_cell.angle_beta   90.00
_cell.angle_gamma   90.00
#
_symmetry.space_group_name_H-M   'P 1'
#
loop_
_entity.id
_entity.type
_entity.pdbx_description
1 polymer ?
#
loop_
_entity_poly.entity_id
_entity_poly.type
_entity_poly.pdbx_seq_one_letter_code
_entity_poly.pdbx_strand_id
1 'polypeptide(L)'
;MSLAMETEFGRKSRDLPHRALPLVDVGAARTGDPDAIEALAEEWRNIWEGVGFTGIVNHGVPMDLIRRMTDEARRFHDLPNDVKMSIGVTRDQKGYIPARGGITTHSSFHESRKLDTVECLVAATDYPADDPNVVAGKQFYGSMPWLPEEVLPGFRAVAEEYMATITELGKSLLPVWARALELDAAFFVDKFARSYTYFRMAKYPPKPDLDDGELGLNAHVDTGFMTFLPPAEEAGLQILDADGTWFWPDLPADALIVNMGQFLERWTNNRFRATPHRVVPPLEHDRYSLACFVNPGFEAVGECLPTCTDADNPPKHPTQSYWEFFNWYMTNTFTHYGKVKPTDNNEATV
;
A
#
# COMPACT_ATOMS: atom_id res chain seq x y z
N MET A 1 25.37 19.10 18.52
CA MET A 1 25.12 18.52 17.21
C MET A 1 24.62 19.64 16.30
N SER A 2 25.32 19.94 15.21
CA SER A 2 24.81 20.87 14.20
C SER A 2 23.63 20.21 13.55
N LEU A 3 22.43 20.81 13.62
CA LEU A 3 21.27 20.39 12.82
C LEU A 3 21.69 20.49 11.34
N ALA A 4 21.57 19.38 10.62
CA ALA A 4 21.79 19.39 9.18
C ALA A 4 20.86 20.44 8.54
N MET A 5 21.41 21.31 7.69
CA MET A 5 20.61 22.35 7.03
C MET A 5 19.78 21.71 5.91
N GLU A 6 18.51 22.08 5.84
CA GLU A 6 17.62 21.65 4.78
C GLU A 6 18.13 22.11 3.41
N THR A 7 18.21 21.18 2.45
CA THR A 7 18.66 21.46 1.08
C THR A 7 17.59 22.21 0.26
N GLU A 8 17.99 22.81 -0.87
CA GLU A 8 17.03 23.46 -1.79
C GLU A 8 16.02 22.45 -2.35
N PHE A 9 16.46 21.23 -2.69
CA PHE A 9 15.57 20.16 -3.14
C PHE A 9 14.59 19.76 -2.04
N GLY A 10 15.05 19.59 -0.80
CA GLY A 10 14.19 19.27 0.35
C GLY A 10 13.10 20.32 0.55
N ARG A 11 13.45 21.61 0.51
CA ARG A 11 12.46 22.71 0.61
C ARG A 11 11.45 22.67 -0.52
N LYS A 12 11.88 22.57 -1.78
CA LYS A 12 10.99 22.49 -2.94
C LYS A 12 10.07 21.26 -2.88
N SER A 13 10.56 20.14 -2.38
CA SER A 13 9.75 18.93 -2.21
C SER A 13 8.70 19.06 -1.10
N ARG A 14 8.86 20.00 -0.17
CA ARG A 14 7.94 20.24 0.95
C ARG A 14 7.05 21.47 0.74
N ASP A 15 7.47 22.42 -0.06
CA ASP A 15 6.71 23.64 -0.41
C ASP A 15 5.67 23.34 -1.50
N LEU A 16 4.67 22.54 -1.13
CA LEU A 16 3.59 22.10 -2.01
C LEU A 16 2.23 22.48 -1.41
N PRO A 17 1.21 22.67 -2.26
CA PRO A 17 -0.13 23.01 -1.77
C PRO A 17 -0.71 21.88 -0.92
N HIS A 18 -1.52 22.25 0.06
CA HIS A 18 -2.39 21.37 0.80
C HIS A 18 -3.75 21.31 0.10
N ARG A 19 -4.31 20.13 -0.07
CA ARG A 19 -5.64 19.91 -0.67
C ARG A 19 -6.44 18.93 0.16
N ALA A 20 -7.70 19.27 0.47
CA ALA A 20 -8.62 18.33 1.07
C ALA A 20 -8.92 17.17 0.10
N LEU A 21 -8.83 15.94 0.60
CA LEU A 21 -9.35 14.79 -0.14
C LEU A 21 -10.87 14.71 0.02
N PRO A 22 -11.57 14.08 -0.94
CA PRO A 22 -12.94 13.65 -0.72
C PRO A 22 -13.03 12.86 0.59
N LEU A 23 -14.05 13.12 1.39
CA LEU A 23 -14.29 12.43 2.66
C LEU A 23 -15.66 11.77 2.62
N VAL A 24 -15.70 10.45 2.78
CA VAL A 24 -16.96 9.68 2.70
C VAL A 24 -17.23 8.90 3.98
N ASP A 25 -18.49 8.81 4.34
CA ASP A 25 -18.98 8.01 5.47
C ASP A 25 -19.31 6.59 4.96
N VAL A 26 -18.55 5.60 5.43
CA VAL A 26 -18.77 4.20 5.05
C VAL A 26 -19.61 3.42 6.06
N GLY A 27 -20.06 4.04 7.15
CA GLY A 27 -20.64 3.36 8.30
C GLY A 27 -21.82 2.46 7.96
N ALA A 28 -22.83 2.98 7.27
CA ALA A 28 -24.02 2.22 6.88
C ALA A 28 -23.72 1.22 5.75
N ALA A 29 -22.98 1.64 4.73
CA ALA A 29 -22.65 0.78 3.61
C ALA A 29 -21.83 -0.46 4.02
N ARG A 30 -20.81 -0.30 4.89
CA ARG A 30 -20.01 -1.42 5.39
C ARG A 30 -20.81 -2.42 6.26
N THR A 31 -21.95 -2.03 6.80
CA THR A 31 -22.85 -2.92 7.54
C THR A 31 -23.90 -3.56 6.65
N GLY A 32 -23.88 -3.31 5.35
CA GLY A 32 -24.71 -3.97 4.35
C GLY A 32 -26.03 -3.26 4.06
N ASP A 33 -26.19 -1.98 4.43
CA ASP A 33 -27.37 -1.19 4.07
C ASP A 33 -27.39 -0.97 2.54
N PRO A 34 -28.42 -1.48 1.81
CA PRO A 34 -28.45 -1.43 0.36
C PRO A 34 -28.53 0.01 -0.19
N ASP A 35 -29.29 0.88 0.45
CA ASP A 35 -29.47 2.26 -0.02
C ASP A 35 -28.17 3.06 0.19
N ALA A 36 -27.48 2.81 1.32
CA ALA A 36 -26.17 3.41 1.59
C ALA A 36 -25.09 2.88 0.64
N ILE A 37 -25.15 1.61 0.23
CA ILE A 37 -24.22 1.02 -0.76
C ILE A 37 -24.39 1.72 -2.10
N GLU A 38 -25.63 1.92 -2.59
CA GLU A 38 -25.88 2.60 -3.87
C GLU A 38 -25.44 4.08 -3.84
N ALA A 39 -25.78 4.80 -2.76
CA ALA A 39 -25.39 6.20 -2.60
C ALA A 39 -23.86 6.35 -2.58
N LEU A 40 -23.16 5.52 -1.79
CA LEU A 40 -21.71 5.55 -1.70
C LEU A 40 -21.06 5.12 -3.01
N ALA A 41 -21.64 4.19 -3.76
CA ALA A 41 -21.13 3.73 -5.05
C ALA A 41 -21.08 4.84 -6.09
N GLU A 42 -22.06 5.75 -6.09
CA GLU A 42 -22.08 6.93 -6.97
C GLU A 42 -20.95 7.91 -6.60
N GLU A 43 -20.76 8.21 -5.31
CA GLU A 43 -19.65 9.04 -4.85
C GLU A 43 -18.29 8.41 -5.19
N TRP A 44 -18.13 7.11 -4.96
CA TRP A 44 -16.92 6.38 -5.24
C TRP A 44 -16.57 6.37 -6.73
N ARG A 45 -17.54 6.21 -7.62
CA ARG A 45 -17.29 6.30 -9.06
C ARG A 45 -16.60 7.61 -9.43
N ASN A 46 -17.12 8.72 -8.95
CA ASN A 46 -16.55 10.05 -9.21
C ASN A 46 -15.13 10.19 -8.63
N ILE A 47 -14.88 9.64 -7.45
CA ILE A 47 -13.57 9.68 -6.79
C ILE A 47 -12.53 8.87 -7.58
N TRP A 48 -12.91 7.65 -7.99
CA TRP A 48 -11.97 6.75 -8.67
C TRP A 48 -11.74 7.11 -10.14
N GLU A 49 -12.69 7.73 -10.79
CA GLU A 49 -12.50 8.34 -12.12
C GLU A 49 -11.71 9.67 -12.04
N GLY A 50 -11.67 10.28 -10.88
CA GLY A 50 -11.00 11.55 -10.60
C GLY A 50 -9.64 11.42 -9.94
N VAL A 51 -9.56 11.81 -8.65
CA VAL A 51 -8.32 11.88 -7.87
C VAL A 51 -7.76 10.51 -7.48
N GLY A 52 -8.60 9.45 -7.43
CA GLY A 52 -8.19 8.08 -7.06
C GLY A 52 -7.74 7.91 -5.60
N PHE A 53 -8.08 8.86 -4.73
CA PHE A 53 -7.85 8.86 -3.29
C PHE A 53 -9.04 9.41 -2.54
N THR A 54 -9.35 8.86 -1.37
CA THR A 54 -10.40 9.36 -0.48
C THR A 54 -10.03 9.14 0.98
N GLY A 55 -10.59 9.95 1.87
CA GLY A 55 -10.68 9.65 3.29
C GLY A 55 -11.98 8.92 3.59
N ILE A 56 -11.96 7.94 4.48
CA ILE A 56 -13.17 7.28 4.97
C ILE A 56 -13.32 7.48 6.48
N VAL A 57 -14.55 7.76 6.92
CA VAL A 57 -14.92 7.85 8.34
C VAL A 57 -15.97 6.79 8.68
N ASN A 58 -16.22 6.58 9.98
CA ASN A 58 -17.12 5.53 10.48
C ASN A 58 -16.74 4.12 9.98
N HIS A 59 -15.45 3.94 9.69
CA HIS A 59 -14.87 2.72 9.12
C HIS A 59 -14.86 1.53 10.08
N GLY A 60 -15.09 1.73 11.37
CA GLY A 60 -15.20 0.67 12.37
C GLY A 60 -13.89 0.06 12.84
N VAL A 61 -12.74 0.49 12.30
CA VAL A 61 -11.43 0.12 12.85
C VAL A 61 -11.21 0.88 14.14
N PRO A 62 -10.94 0.20 15.27
CA PRO A 62 -10.72 0.89 16.55
C PRO A 62 -9.46 1.75 16.47
N MET A 63 -9.58 3.04 16.80
CA MET A 63 -8.42 3.95 16.85
C MET A 63 -7.37 3.50 17.86
N ASP A 64 -7.81 2.76 18.90
CA ASP A 64 -6.88 2.12 19.84
C ASP A 64 -6.02 1.05 19.20
N LEU A 65 -6.57 0.25 18.29
CA LEU A 65 -5.80 -0.75 17.54
C LEU A 65 -4.74 -0.08 16.65
N ILE A 66 -5.08 1.04 16.00
CA ILE A 66 -4.13 1.81 15.21
C ILE A 66 -2.99 2.34 16.09
N ARG A 67 -3.31 2.89 17.28
CA ARG A 67 -2.29 3.35 18.24
C ARG A 67 -1.39 2.20 18.70
N ARG A 68 -1.97 1.08 19.14
CA ARG A 68 -1.22 -0.12 19.54
C ARG A 68 -0.29 -0.60 18.42
N MET A 69 -0.78 -0.64 17.18
CA MET A 69 0.05 -1.05 16.03
C MET A 69 1.18 -0.04 15.74
N THR A 70 0.92 1.25 15.92
CA THR A 70 1.96 2.29 15.80
C THR A 70 3.04 2.13 16.89
N ASP A 71 2.63 1.84 18.11
CA ASP A 71 3.58 1.58 19.21
C ASP A 71 4.40 0.31 18.97
N GLU A 72 3.79 -0.73 18.42
CA GLU A 72 4.49 -1.93 18.01
C GLU A 72 5.46 -1.67 16.85
N ALA A 73 5.10 -0.78 15.92
CA ALA A 73 6.00 -0.36 14.86
C ALA A 73 7.26 0.33 15.43
N ARG A 74 7.11 1.20 16.43
CA ARG A 74 8.25 1.81 17.14
C ARG A 74 9.12 0.75 17.80
N ARG A 75 8.51 -0.13 18.60
CA ARG A 75 9.22 -1.21 19.30
C ARG A 75 10.02 -2.09 18.34
N PHE A 76 9.44 -2.47 17.21
CA PHE A 76 10.12 -3.28 16.20
C PHE A 76 11.30 -2.53 15.56
N HIS A 77 11.08 -1.30 15.12
CA HIS A 77 12.12 -0.54 14.41
C HIS A 77 13.26 -0.08 15.34
N ASP A 78 13.03 -0.01 16.66
CA ASP A 78 14.04 0.29 17.67
C ASP A 78 14.93 -0.91 18.01
N LEU A 79 14.58 -2.12 17.54
CA LEU A 79 15.43 -3.30 17.72
C LEU A 79 16.78 -3.14 16.99
N PRO A 80 17.85 -3.77 17.49
CA PRO A 80 19.13 -3.85 16.80
C PRO A 80 18.97 -4.38 15.37
N ASN A 81 19.79 -3.86 14.46
CA ASN A 81 19.65 -4.19 13.03
C ASN A 81 19.88 -5.70 12.74
N ASP A 82 20.81 -6.33 13.46
CA ASP A 82 21.06 -7.78 13.35
C ASP A 82 19.84 -8.61 13.75
N VAL A 83 19.09 -8.16 14.77
CA VAL A 83 17.83 -8.81 15.19
C VAL A 83 16.78 -8.65 14.09
N LYS A 84 16.58 -7.46 13.53
CA LYS A 84 15.64 -7.23 12.40
C LYS A 84 16.06 -8.05 11.18
N MET A 85 17.34 -8.10 10.86
CA MET A 85 17.88 -8.86 9.73
C MET A 85 17.75 -10.38 9.90
N SER A 86 17.57 -10.91 11.10
CA SER A 86 17.32 -12.35 11.31
C SER A 86 16.02 -12.82 10.66
N ILE A 87 15.10 -11.89 10.40
CA ILE A 87 13.87 -12.11 9.63
C ILE A 87 13.88 -11.30 8.33
N GLY A 88 15.04 -11.21 7.68
CA GLY A 88 15.19 -10.51 6.40
C GLY A 88 14.20 -11.01 5.34
N VAL A 89 13.88 -10.14 4.39
CA VAL A 89 12.87 -10.41 3.36
C VAL A 89 13.17 -11.71 2.61
N THR A 90 12.15 -12.55 2.48
CA THR A 90 12.21 -13.85 1.80
C THR A 90 11.81 -13.72 0.32
N ARG A 91 11.95 -14.83 -0.43
CA ARG A 91 11.43 -14.93 -1.80
C ARG A 91 9.91 -14.75 -1.90
N ASP A 92 9.20 -14.87 -0.78
CA ASP A 92 7.75 -14.68 -0.68
C ASP A 92 7.34 -13.24 -0.38
N GLN A 93 8.30 -12.30 -0.45
CA GLN A 93 8.11 -10.87 -0.16
C GLN A 93 7.62 -10.62 1.28
N LYS A 94 7.97 -11.48 2.22
CA LYS A 94 7.69 -11.39 3.64
C LYS A 94 8.97 -11.23 4.43
N GLY A 95 8.97 -10.36 5.44
CA GLY A 95 10.12 -10.10 6.30
C GLY A 95 10.61 -8.66 6.25
N TYR A 96 11.76 -8.41 6.86
CA TYR A 96 12.34 -7.08 7.00
C TYR A 96 13.15 -6.66 5.77
N ILE A 97 12.93 -5.45 5.31
CA ILE A 97 13.69 -4.78 4.26
C ILE A 97 14.40 -3.58 4.89
N PRO A 98 15.74 -3.56 4.94
CA PRO A 98 16.48 -2.45 5.52
C PRO A 98 16.37 -1.18 4.66
N ALA A 99 16.70 -0.03 5.26
CA ALA A 99 16.80 1.22 4.52
C ALA A 99 17.76 1.07 3.34
N ARG A 100 17.38 1.65 2.19
CA ARG A 100 18.09 1.49 0.92
C ARG A 100 18.16 0.05 0.41
N GLY A 101 17.33 -0.85 0.96
CA GLY A 101 17.22 -2.25 0.52
C GLY A 101 16.41 -2.46 -0.77
N GLY A 102 15.82 -1.41 -1.33
CA GLY A 102 15.01 -1.49 -2.53
C GLY A 102 14.92 -0.19 -3.31
N ILE A 103 14.58 -0.32 -4.57
CA ILE A 103 14.19 0.80 -5.46
C ILE A 103 12.81 0.44 -5.99
N THR A 104 11.89 1.37 -5.95
CA THR A 104 10.62 1.23 -6.65
C THR A 104 10.83 1.64 -8.11
N THR A 105 11.28 0.67 -8.96
CA THR A 105 11.77 0.96 -10.32
C THR A 105 10.70 0.99 -11.40
N HIS A 106 9.53 0.42 -11.15
CA HIS A 106 8.45 0.33 -12.14
C HIS A 106 7.48 1.51 -12.09
N SER A 107 7.97 2.67 -11.74
CA SER A 107 7.19 3.89 -11.85
C SER A 107 7.60 4.65 -13.11
N SER A 108 6.67 4.86 -14.02
CA SER A 108 6.85 5.76 -15.16
C SER A 108 7.03 7.23 -14.72
N PHE A 109 6.98 7.49 -13.41
CA PHE A 109 7.07 8.80 -12.78
C PHE A 109 8.43 9.06 -12.12
N HIS A 110 9.42 8.20 -12.32
CA HIS A 110 10.76 8.37 -11.77
C HIS A 110 11.55 9.43 -12.51
N GLU A 111 11.78 10.53 -11.84
CA GLU A 111 12.85 11.49 -12.20
C GLU A 111 14.21 11.06 -11.62
N SER A 112 14.23 10.24 -10.58
CA SER A 112 15.45 9.79 -9.89
C SER A 112 15.48 8.27 -9.73
N ARG A 113 16.69 7.69 -9.87
CA ARG A 113 16.98 6.26 -9.64
C ARG A 113 17.66 6.02 -8.28
N LYS A 114 17.49 6.94 -7.33
CA LYS A 114 18.05 6.79 -5.99
C LYS A 114 17.24 5.79 -5.18
N LEU A 115 17.92 5.09 -4.27
CA LEU A 115 17.31 4.11 -3.37
C LEU A 115 16.35 4.80 -2.39
N ASP A 116 15.24 4.14 -2.10
CA ASP A 116 14.29 4.58 -1.09
C ASP A 116 14.95 4.60 0.31
N THR A 117 14.75 5.66 1.09
CA THR A 117 15.35 5.76 2.42
C THR A 117 14.56 5.03 3.51
N VAL A 118 13.43 4.46 3.17
CA VAL A 118 12.55 3.71 4.06
C VAL A 118 13.14 2.36 4.46
N GLU A 119 12.96 2.00 5.74
CA GLU A 119 13.02 0.60 6.19
C GLU A 119 11.61 0.09 6.48
N CYS A 120 11.34 -1.20 6.25
CA CYS A 120 10.01 -1.72 6.52
C CYS A 120 10.01 -3.21 6.88
N LEU A 121 9.06 -3.61 7.73
CA LEU A 121 8.62 -5.00 7.84
C LEU A 121 7.44 -5.21 6.90
N VAL A 122 7.53 -6.27 6.12
CA VAL A 122 6.43 -6.73 5.27
C VAL A 122 5.84 -7.99 5.87
N ALA A 123 4.58 -7.90 6.30
CA ALA A 123 3.79 -9.06 6.69
C ALA A 123 2.70 -9.32 5.63
N ALA A 124 2.32 -10.56 5.43
CA ALA A 124 1.26 -10.91 4.50
C ALA A 124 0.50 -12.14 4.97
N THR A 125 -0.65 -12.42 4.34
CA THR A 125 -1.47 -13.59 4.62
C THR A 125 -0.62 -14.84 4.73
N ASP A 126 -0.75 -15.57 5.84
CA ASP A 126 -0.25 -16.92 6.00
C ASP A 126 -1.33 -17.92 5.60
N TYR A 127 -0.94 -18.85 4.76
CA TYR A 127 -1.82 -19.94 4.36
C TYR A 127 -1.58 -21.17 5.25
N PRO A 128 -2.59 -22.03 5.46
CA PRO A 128 -2.41 -23.28 6.19
C PRO A 128 -1.28 -24.13 5.60
N ALA A 129 -0.54 -24.85 6.46
CA ALA A 129 0.61 -25.64 6.03
C ALA A 129 0.26 -26.78 5.06
N ASP A 130 -1.00 -27.24 5.09
CA ASP A 130 -1.55 -28.25 4.19
C ASP A 130 -2.17 -27.66 2.91
N ASP A 131 -2.12 -26.35 2.71
CA ASP A 131 -2.56 -25.73 1.46
C ASP A 131 -1.74 -26.28 0.28
N PRO A 132 -2.37 -26.70 -0.82
CA PRO A 132 -1.68 -27.27 -1.96
C PRO A 132 -0.58 -26.38 -2.55
N ASN A 133 -0.75 -25.04 -2.53
CA ASN A 133 0.24 -24.11 -3.03
C ASN A 133 1.43 -23.96 -2.07
N VAL A 134 1.18 -24.05 -0.73
CA VAL A 134 2.23 -24.10 0.29
C VAL A 134 3.04 -25.38 0.15
N VAL A 135 2.37 -26.51 0.05
CA VAL A 135 3.02 -27.83 -0.15
C VAL A 135 3.84 -27.85 -1.44
N ALA A 136 3.34 -27.26 -2.51
CA ALA A 136 4.04 -27.14 -3.78
C ALA A 136 5.20 -26.11 -3.75
N GLY A 137 5.38 -25.37 -2.67
CA GLY A 137 6.39 -24.32 -2.57
C GLY A 137 6.16 -23.18 -3.56
N LYS A 138 4.90 -22.89 -3.92
CA LYS A 138 4.57 -21.80 -4.84
C LYS A 138 4.92 -20.46 -4.20
N GLN A 139 5.53 -19.56 -4.97
CA GLN A 139 5.98 -18.27 -4.50
C GLN A 139 4.83 -17.43 -3.94
N PHE A 140 5.08 -16.67 -2.87
CA PHE A 140 4.18 -15.85 -2.06
C PHE A 140 3.25 -16.62 -1.12
N TYR A 141 3.31 -17.96 -1.10
CA TYR A 141 2.55 -18.80 -0.17
C TYR A 141 3.35 -19.22 1.07
N GLY A 142 4.65 -18.92 1.13
CA GLY A 142 5.50 -19.22 2.29
C GLY A 142 5.04 -18.52 3.57
N SER A 143 5.45 -19.06 4.72
CA SER A 143 5.10 -18.52 6.03
C SER A 143 5.80 -17.19 6.31
N MET A 144 5.15 -16.35 7.13
CA MET A 144 5.75 -15.12 7.64
C MET A 144 6.87 -15.44 8.63
N PRO A 145 8.09 -14.91 8.44
CA PRO A 145 9.19 -15.06 9.38
C PRO A 145 9.00 -14.09 10.57
N TRP A 146 8.15 -14.46 11.52
CA TRP A 146 7.97 -13.67 12.73
C TRP A 146 9.17 -13.76 13.67
N LEU A 147 9.49 -12.65 14.36
CA LEU A 147 10.41 -12.71 15.48
C LEU A 147 9.84 -13.61 16.61
N PRO A 148 10.70 -14.33 17.35
CA PRO A 148 10.26 -15.08 18.52
C PRO A 148 9.57 -14.17 19.54
N GLU A 149 8.57 -14.71 20.26
CA GLU A 149 7.79 -14.00 21.28
C GLU A 149 8.68 -13.43 22.41
N GLU A 150 9.79 -14.10 22.70
CA GLU A 150 10.76 -13.66 23.72
C GLU A 150 11.53 -12.41 23.28
N VAL A 151 11.67 -12.18 21.99
CA VAL A 151 12.37 -11.02 21.42
C VAL A 151 11.47 -9.80 21.37
N LEU A 152 10.23 -9.97 20.93
CA LEU A 152 9.26 -8.88 20.82
C LEU A 152 7.87 -9.36 21.27
N PRO A 153 7.64 -9.41 22.59
CA PRO A 153 6.40 -9.95 23.16
C PRO A 153 5.16 -9.17 22.72
N GLY A 154 4.12 -9.89 22.27
CA GLY A 154 2.82 -9.35 21.88
C GLY A 154 2.76 -8.74 20.46
N PHE A 155 3.88 -8.48 19.84
CA PHE A 155 3.96 -7.84 18.52
C PHE A 155 3.16 -8.56 17.45
N ARG A 156 3.39 -9.87 17.31
CA ARG A 156 2.70 -10.68 16.30
C ARG A 156 1.18 -10.63 16.46
N ALA A 157 0.69 -10.76 17.68
CA ALA A 157 -0.74 -10.76 17.95
C ALA A 157 -1.41 -9.44 17.54
N VAL A 158 -0.78 -8.29 17.81
CA VAL A 158 -1.30 -6.97 17.42
C VAL A 158 -1.24 -6.79 15.89
N ALA A 159 -0.17 -7.25 15.24
CA ALA A 159 -0.05 -7.17 13.78
C ALA A 159 -1.10 -8.04 13.06
N GLU A 160 -1.33 -9.27 13.54
CA GLU A 160 -2.36 -10.16 13.01
C GLU A 160 -3.78 -9.60 13.24
N GLU A 161 -4.06 -9.03 14.43
CA GLU A 161 -5.33 -8.36 14.73
C GLU A 161 -5.57 -7.17 13.79
N TYR A 162 -4.54 -6.35 13.57
CA TYR A 162 -4.61 -5.19 12.69
C TYR A 162 -4.89 -5.62 11.25
N MET A 163 -4.12 -6.57 10.71
CA MET A 163 -4.30 -7.09 9.35
C MET A 163 -5.69 -7.69 9.15
N ALA A 164 -6.16 -8.49 10.11
CA ALA A 164 -7.50 -9.09 10.06
C ALA A 164 -8.60 -8.02 10.05
N THR A 165 -8.50 -7.01 10.93
CA THR A 165 -9.48 -5.92 11.02
C THR A 165 -9.58 -5.12 9.72
N ILE A 166 -8.43 -4.76 9.13
CA ILE A 166 -8.41 -4.04 7.85
C ILE A 166 -8.91 -4.94 6.69
N THR A 167 -8.59 -6.22 6.71
CA THR A 167 -9.09 -7.17 5.70
C THR A 167 -10.61 -7.26 5.73
N GLU A 168 -11.21 -7.37 6.90
CA GLU A 168 -12.68 -7.43 7.04
C GLU A 168 -13.33 -6.09 6.65
N LEU A 169 -12.73 -4.94 6.99
CA LEU A 169 -13.19 -3.65 6.47
C LEU A 169 -13.16 -3.66 4.92
N GLY A 170 -12.05 -4.07 4.31
CA GLY A 170 -11.94 -4.13 2.85
C GLY A 170 -13.01 -5.02 2.22
N LYS A 171 -13.24 -6.22 2.78
CA LYS A 171 -14.29 -7.14 2.32
C LYS A 171 -15.69 -6.55 2.47
N SER A 172 -15.97 -5.84 3.55
CA SER A 172 -17.27 -5.20 3.78
C SER A 172 -17.62 -4.12 2.76
N LEU A 173 -16.61 -3.55 2.10
CA LEU A 173 -16.76 -2.53 1.05
C LEU A 173 -16.81 -3.09 -0.38
N LEU A 174 -16.65 -4.42 -0.57
CA LEU A 174 -16.71 -5.03 -1.91
C LEU A 174 -18.03 -4.77 -2.64
N PRO A 175 -19.21 -4.76 -1.99
CA PRO A 175 -20.45 -4.37 -2.64
C PRO A 175 -20.43 -2.96 -3.23
N VAL A 176 -19.82 -2.00 -2.50
CA VAL A 176 -19.67 -0.62 -2.97
C VAL A 176 -18.79 -0.55 -4.23
N TRP A 177 -17.65 -1.27 -4.22
CA TRP A 177 -16.77 -1.38 -5.40
C TRP A 177 -17.49 -1.96 -6.62
N ALA A 178 -18.28 -3.03 -6.39
CA ALA A 178 -19.05 -3.65 -7.47
C ALA A 178 -20.10 -2.70 -8.03
N ARG A 179 -20.88 -2.04 -7.17
CA ARG A 179 -21.93 -1.10 -7.58
C ARG A 179 -21.36 0.16 -8.23
N ALA A 180 -20.21 0.68 -7.76
CA ALA A 180 -19.51 1.78 -8.42
C ALA A 180 -19.13 1.45 -9.87
N LEU A 181 -18.93 0.17 -10.18
CA LEU A 181 -18.63 -0.36 -11.51
C LEU A 181 -19.87 -0.90 -12.24
N GLU A 182 -21.08 -0.64 -11.72
CA GLU A 182 -22.35 -1.08 -12.32
C GLU A 182 -22.48 -2.60 -12.45
N LEU A 183 -21.82 -3.33 -11.53
CA LEU A 183 -21.84 -4.79 -11.44
C LEU A 183 -22.79 -5.25 -10.32
N ASP A 184 -23.10 -6.55 -10.29
CA ASP A 184 -23.78 -7.17 -9.16
C ASP A 184 -23.00 -6.95 -7.86
N ALA A 185 -23.67 -6.62 -6.75
CA ALA A 185 -23.05 -6.33 -5.47
C ALA A 185 -22.15 -7.47 -4.95
N ALA A 186 -22.44 -8.72 -5.32
CA ALA A 186 -21.66 -9.89 -4.94
C ALA A 186 -20.49 -10.20 -5.90
N PHE A 187 -20.31 -9.44 -6.97
CA PHE A 187 -19.34 -9.75 -8.04
C PHE A 187 -17.92 -10.04 -7.54
N PHE A 188 -17.46 -9.33 -6.54
CA PHE A 188 -16.11 -9.50 -5.99
C PHE A 188 -16.03 -10.51 -4.84
N VAL A 189 -17.14 -10.93 -4.23
CA VAL A 189 -17.16 -11.73 -2.98
C VAL A 189 -16.32 -13.00 -3.12
N ASP A 190 -16.58 -13.81 -4.13
CA ASP A 190 -15.85 -15.08 -4.36
C ASP A 190 -14.36 -14.84 -4.66
N LYS A 191 -14.03 -13.74 -5.31
CA LYS A 191 -12.65 -13.37 -5.65
C LYS A 191 -11.83 -13.01 -4.40
N PHE A 192 -12.51 -12.56 -3.34
CA PHE A 192 -11.91 -12.23 -2.05
C PHE A 192 -12.13 -13.29 -0.97
N ALA A 193 -12.71 -14.44 -1.29
CA ALA A 193 -12.89 -15.56 -0.33
C ALA A 193 -11.54 -15.97 0.30
N ARG A 194 -10.47 -15.96 -0.49
CA ARG A 194 -9.08 -16.21 -0.05
C ARG A 194 -8.22 -14.97 -0.25
N SER A 195 -8.65 -13.83 0.30
CA SER A 195 -7.93 -12.55 0.19
C SER A 195 -6.45 -12.69 0.52
N TYR A 196 -5.61 -12.05 -0.29
CA TYR A 196 -4.21 -11.83 0.02
C TYR A 196 -4.04 -10.42 0.59
N THR A 197 -3.89 -10.34 1.89
CA THR A 197 -3.57 -9.09 2.57
C THR A 197 -2.05 -8.96 2.70
N TYR A 198 -1.54 -7.80 2.29
CA TYR A 198 -0.13 -7.44 2.33
C TYR A 198 0.01 -6.17 3.17
N PHE A 199 0.79 -6.22 4.25
CA PHE A 199 0.94 -5.14 5.21
C PHE A 199 2.38 -4.65 5.23
N ARG A 200 2.59 -3.35 5.00
CA ARG A 200 3.89 -2.68 5.13
C ARG A 200 3.90 -1.79 6.37
N MET A 201 4.64 -2.19 7.36
CA MET A 201 4.97 -1.40 8.53
C MET A 201 6.29 -0.69 8.26
N ALA A 202 6.23 0.57 7.85
CA ALA A 202 7.36 1.33 7.35
C ALA A 202 7.79 2.42 8.33
N LYS A 203 9.12 2.61 8.45
CA LYS A 203 9.74 3.71 9.15
C LYS A 203 10.52 4.58 8.17
N TYR A 204 10.27 5.87 8.21
CA TYR A 204 10.98 6.90 7.47
C TYR A 204 11.76 7.75 8.47
N PRO A 205 13.10 7.62 8.55
CA PRO A 205 13.90 8.46 9.44
C PRO A 205 13.91 9.91 8.96
N PRO A 206 14.11 10.87 9.86
CA PRO A 206 14.24 12.27 9.49
C PRO A 206 15.44 12.49 8.58
N LYS A 207 15.23 13.24 7.51
CA LYS A 207 16.26 13.57 6.54
C LYS A 207 16.08 15.00 6.01
N PRO A 208 16.55 16.01 6.75
CA PRO A 208 16.50 17.41 6.30
C PRO A 208 17.42 17.67 5.09
N ASP A 209 18.55 16.96 5.00
CA ASP A 209 19.59 17.10 3.97
C ASP A 209 19.33 16.20 2.74
N LEU A 210 18.09 16.20 2.23
CA LEU A 210 17.74 15.45 1.02
C LEU A 210 18.62 15.87 -0.16
N ASP A 211 19.27 14.90 -0.78
CA ASP A 211 19.89 15.07 -2.07
C ASP A 211 18.84 15.21 -3.19
N ASP A 212 19.25 15.81 -4.31
CA ASP A 212 18.39 15.94 -5.48
C ASP A 212 17.87 14.56 -5.93
N GLY A 213 16.54 14.44 -6.02
CA GLY A 213 15.83 13.22 -6.36
C GLY A 213 15.82 12.12 -5.28
N GLU A 214 16.31 12.35 -4.06
CA GLU A 214 16.20 11.40 -2.95
C GLU A 214 14.86 11.59 -2.22
N LEU A 215 14.14 10.49 -2.00
CA LEU A 215 12.85 10.46 -1.31
C LEU A 215 12.79 9.34 -0.27
N GLY A 216 11.86 9.42 0.66
CA GLY A 216 11.53 8.34 1.59
C GLY A 216 11.02 7.11 0.86
N LEU A 217 10.07 7.32 -0.04
CA LEU A 217 9.59 6.34 -1.01
C LEU A 217 9.33 7.07 -2.32
N ASN A 218 9.94 6.60 -3.38
CA ASN A 218 9.82 7.19 -4.70
C ASN A 218 8.39 7.16 -5.23
N ALA A 219 8.09 8.02 -6.21
CA ALA A 219 6.79 8.10 -6.83
C ALA A 219 6.41 6.75 -7.46
N HIS A 220 5.25 6.23 -7.09
CA HIS A 220 4.75 4.93 -7.53
C HIS A 220 3.22 4.91 -7.49
N VAL A 221 2.65 3.87 -8.01
CA VAL A 221 1.25 3.48 -7.82
C VAL A 221 1.23 2.12 -7.12
N ASP A 222 0.22 1.88 -6.29
CA ASP A 222 0.07 0.59 -5.63
C ASP A 222 -0.23 -0.52 -6.62
N THR A 223 0.21 -1.73 -6.28
CA THR A 223 0.11 -2.89 -7.19
C THR A 223 -1.27 -3.53 -7.17
N GLY A 224 -1.95 -3.49 -6.01
CA GLY A 224 -3.07 -4.36 -5.70
C GLY A 224 -4.44 -3.86 -6.13
N PHE A 225 -5.45 -4.19 -5.30
CA PHE A 225 -6.83 -3.79 -5.49
C PHE A 225 -7.13 -2.51 -4.69
N MET A 226 -6.98 -2.54 -3.36
CA MET A 226 -7.25 -1.39 -2.49
C MET A 226 -6.23 -1.33 -1.35
N THR A 227 -5.88 -0.10 -0.97
CA THR A 227 -4.96 0.21 0.11
C THR A 227 -5.68 0.99 1.19
N PHE A 228 -5.45 0.63 2.44
CA PHE A 228 -5.90 1.37 3.62
C PHE A 228 -4.68 1.90 4.37
N LEU A 229 -4.67 3.20 4.63
CA LEU A 229 -3.58 3.88 5.30
C LEU A 229 -4.14 4.76 6.43
N PRO A 230 -3.89 4.44 7.70
CA PRO A 230 -4.19 5.34 8.79
C PRO A 230 -3.34 6.62 8.71
N PRO A 231 -3.84 7.74 9.26
CA PRO A 231 -3.03 8.94 9.38
C PRO A 231 -1.78 8.65 10.22
N ALA A 232 -0.65 9.17 9.77
CA ALA A 232 0.60 9.13 10.51
C ALA A 232 0.74 10.40 11.37
N GLU A 233 1.49 10.33 12.48
CA GLU A 233 1.75 11.48 13.35
C GLU A 233 2.60 12.55 12.62
N GLU A 234 3.53 12.10 11.77
CA GLU A 234 4.37 12.96 10.94
C GLU A 234 3.89 12.95 9.48
N ALA A 235 3.82 14.12 8.86
CA ALA A 235 3.49 14.24 7.45
C ALA A 235 4.56 13.58 6.57
N GLY A 236 4.18 13.13 5.39
CA GLY A 236 5.14 12.54 4.46
C GLY A 236 4.51 12.14 3.12
N LEU A 237 3.24 11.76 3.12
CA LEU A 237 2.53 11.35 1.90
C LEU A 237 2.24 12.57 1.02
N GLN A 238 2.58 12.45 -0.26
CA GLN A 238 2.19 13.38 -1.32
C GLN A 238 1.52 12.62 -2.45
N ILE A 239 0.51 13.23 -3.04
CA ILE A 239 -0.33 12.65 -4.09
C ILE A 239 -0.19 13.51 -5.35
N LEU A 240 -0.16 12.86 -6.53
CA LEU A 240 -0.11 13.54 -7.82
C LEU A 240 -1.53 13.73 -8.37
N ASP A 241 -1.97 14.96 -8.48
CA ASP A 241 -3.27 15.28 -9.07
C ASP A 241 -3.29 15.04 -10.60
N ALA A 242 -4.47 15.12 -11.19
CA ALA A 242 -4.68 14.98 -12.62
C ALA A 242 -4.02 16.12 -13.43
N ASP A 243 -3.85 17.28 -12.82
CA ASP A 243 -3.16 18.45 -13.42
C ASP A 243 -1.63 18.35 -13.39
N GLY A 244 -1.07 17.25 -12.84
CA GLY A 244 0.37 17.05 -12.69
C GLY A 244 0.99 17.73 -11.46
N THR A 245 0.18 18.29 -10.55
CA THR A 245 0.64 18.93 -9.32
C THR A 245 0.72 17.96 -8.17
N TRP A 246 1.89 17.86 -7.51
CA TRP A 246 2.02 17.17 -6.23
C TRP A 246 1.40 18.00 -5.12
N PHE A 247 0.69 17.36 -4.18
CA PHE A 247 0.06 18.04 -3.05
C PHE A 247 0.08 17.19 -1.77
N TRP A 248 -0.05 17.87 -0.62
CA TRP A 248 -0.24 17.25 0.68
C TRP A 248 -1.74 16.99 0.90
N PRO A 249 -2.16 15.75 1.20
CA PRO A 249 -3.56 15.49 1.51
C PRO A 249 -3.93 15.99 2.90
N ASP A 250 -5.02 16.75 3.00
CA ASP A 250 -5.63 17.15 4.27
C ASP A 250 -6.84 16.28 4.60
N LEU A 251 -6.84 15.68 5.78
CA LEU A 251 -7.90 14.81 6.29
C LEU A 251 -8.07 14.94 7.80
N PRO A 252 -9.27 14.64 8.35
CA PRO A 252 -9.45 14.46 9.78
C PRO A 252 -8.55 13.37 10.36
N ALA A 253 -8.15 13.54 11.62
CA ALA A 253 -7.21 12.63 12.29
C ALA A 253 -7.74 11.19 12.50
N ASP A 254 -9.04 11.00 12.42
CA ASP A 254 -9.73 9.71 12.55
C ASP A 254 -10.15 9.09 11.20
N ALA A 255 -9.81 9.73 10.08
CA ALA A 255 -10.09 9.19 8.76
C ALA A 255 -8.98 8.23 8.30
N LEU A 256 -9.35 7.09 7.72
CA LEU A 256 -8.40 6.28 6.96
C LEU A 256 -8.32 6.79 5.51
N ILE A 257 -7.13 6.89 4.98
CA ILE A 257 -6.92 7.09 3.54
C ILE A 257 -7.19 5.76 2.83
N VAL A 258 -7.92 5.84 1.71
CA VAL A 258 -8.11 4.72 0.79
C VAL A 258 -7.68 5.13 -0.59
N ASN A 259 -6.93 4.27 -1.26
CA ASN A 259 -6.61 4.35 -2.68
C ASN A 259 -6.67 2.98 -3.33
N MET A 260 -6.76 2.97 -4.64
CA MET A 260 -6.74 1.73 -5.43
C MET A 260 -5.39 1.52 -6.09
N GLY A 261 -5.13 0.26 -6.48
CA GLY A 261 -3.90 -0.12 -7.14
C GLY A 261 -4.09 -0.55 -8.61
N GLN A 262 -2.97 -0.83 -9.26
CA GLN A 262 -2.90 -1.14 -10.70
C GLN A 262 -3.72 -2.36 -11.11
N PHE A 263 -3.88 -3.35 -10.25
CA PHE A 263 -4.65 -4.54 -10.62
C PHE A 263 -6.12 -4.19 -10.86
N LEU A 264 -6.71 -3.33 -10.02
CA LEU A 264 -8.06 -2.84 -10.23
C LEU A 264 -8.13 -1.88 -11.42
N GLU A 265 -7.15 -0.98 -11.59
CA GLU A 265 -7.08 -0.10 -12.76
C GLU A 265 -7.12 -0.90 -14.06
N ARG A 266 -6.34 -1.99 -14.16
CA ARG A 266 -6.35 -2.88 -15.33
C ARG A 266 -7.68 -3.60 -15.51
N TRP A 267 -8.30 -4.04 -14.41
CA TRP A 267 -9.60 -4.70 -14.42
C TRP A 267 -10.69 -3.78 -14.95
N THR A 268 -10.61 -2.49 -14.58
CA THR A 268 -11.55 -1.44 -15.05
C THR A 268 -11.16 -0.82 -16.39
N ASN A 269 -10.23 -1.42 -17.14
CA ASN A 269 -9.76 -0.92 -18.43
C ASN A 269 -9.26 0.54 -18.37
N ASN A 270 -8.65 0.94 -17.23
CA ASN A 270 -8.21 2.30 -16.88
C ASN A 270 -9.37 3.31 -16.71
N ARG A 271 -10.60 2.85 -16.45
CA ARG A 271 -11.71 3.72 -16.08
C ARG A 271 -11.49 4.30 -14.68
N PHE A 272 -11.09 3.47 -13.72
CA PHE A 272 -10.63 3.90 -12.41
C PHE A 272 -9.13 4.10 -12.42
N ARG A 273 -8.65 5.08 -11.65
CA ARG A 273 -7.27 5.55 -11.71
C ARG A 273 -6.45 5.10 -10.51
N ALA A 274 -5.37 4.35 -10.75
CA ALA A 274 -4.31 4.14 -9.77
C ALA A 274 -3.43 5.39 -9.74
N THR A 275 -3.59 6.20 -8.70
CA THR A 275 -2.97 7.53 -8.64
C THR A 275 -1.55 7.47 -8.07
N PRO A 276 -0.58 8.10 -8.74
CA PRO A 276 0.79 8.18 -8.26
C PRO A 276 0.88 8.93 -6.93
N HIS A 277 1.69 8.38 -6.03
CA HIS A 277 1.98 9.01 -4.74
C HIS A 277 3.43 8.72 -4.33
N ARG A 278 3.95 9.51 -3.40
CA ARG A 278 5.33 9.41 -2.93
C ARG A 278 5.42 9.78 -1.45
N VAL A 279 6.56 9.52 -0.83
CA VAL A 279 6.81 9.93 0.55
C VAL A 279 8.06 10.80 0.61
N VAL A 280 7.91 12.01 1.15
CA VAL A 280 9.03 12.88 1.52
C VAL A 280 9.37 12.56 2.98
N PRO A 281 10.65 12.30 3.32
CA PRO A 281 11.05 12.04 4.69
C PRO A 281 10.75 13.25 5.59
N PRO A 282 10.41 13.02 6.88
CA PRO A 282 10.19 14.10 7.82
C PRO A 282 11.48 14.88 8.14
N LEU A 283 11.34 16.02 8.81
CA LEU A 283 12.47 16.88 9.17
C LEU A 283 13.12 16.51 10.50
N GLU A 284 12.32 16.18 11.51
CA GLU A 284 12.76 16.12 12.90
C GLU A 284 12.55 14.76 13.58
N HIS A 285 11.44 14.08 13.31
CA HIS A 285 11.07 12.84 13.98
C HIS A 285 10.83 11.69 12.99
N ASP A 286 10.99 10.46 13.46
CA ASP A 286 10.66 9.29 12.66
C ASP A 286 9.18 9.28 12.29
N ARG A 287 8.87 9.03 11.01
CA ARG A 287 7.51 8.80 10.56
C ARG A 287 7.24 7.30 10.42
N TYR A 288 6.16 6.85 11.04
CA TYR A 288 5.67 5.47 10.89
C TYR A 288 4.45 5.44 9.97
N SER A 289 4.39 4.42 9.12
CA SER A 289 3.31 4.23 8.14
C SER A 289 2.85 2.78 8.16
N LEU A 290 1.54 2.58 8.26
CA LEU A 290 0.89 1.29 8.46
C LEU A 290 0.01 0.93 7.25
N ALA A 291 0.60 0.89 6.06
CA ALA A 291 -0.13 0.63 4.82
C ALA A 291 -0.56 -0.84 4.71
N CYS A 292 -1.85 -1.08 4.59
CA CYS A 292 -2.43 -2.41 4.46
C CYS A 292 -3.15 -2.55 3.12
N PHE A 293 -2.69 -3.50 2.29
CA PHE A 293 -3.18 -3.73 0.94
C PHE A 293 -4.08 -4.96 0.95
N VAL A 294 -5.37 -4.75 0.69
CA VAL A 294 -6.36 -5.83 0.66
C VAL A 294 -6.65 -6.19 -0.79
N ASN A 295 -6.34 -7.43 -1.13
CA ASN A 295 -6.34 -7.91 -2.50
C ASN A 295 -7.21 -9.16 -2.66
N PRO A 296 -7.67 -9.48 -3.89
CA PRO A 296 -8.29 -10.76 -4.16
C PRO A 296 -7.32 -11.92 -3.88
N GLY A 297 -7.83 -13.12 -3.84
CA GLY A 297 -6.99 -14.32 -3.81
C GLY A 297 -6.10 -14.40 -5.04
N PHE A 298 -4.95 -15.03 -4.92
CA PHE A 298 -4.00 -15.15 -6.03
C PHE A 298 -4.56 -15.86 -7.27
N GLU A 299 -5.57 -16.71 -7.10
CA GLU A 299 -6.26 -17.42 -8.17
C GLU A 299 -7.32 -16.56 -8.88
N ALA A 300 -7.66 -15.38 -8.33
CA ALA A 300 -8.64 -14.51 -8.96
C ALA A 300 -8.11 -13.98 -10.30
N VAL A 301 -8.92 -14.15 -11.33
CA VAL A 301 -8.59 -13.72 -12.70
C VAL A 301 -9.12 -12.32 -12.92
N GLY A 302 -8.21 -11.40 -13.27
CA GLY A 302 -8.49 -10.04 -13.73
C GLY A 302 -8.72 -10.04 -15.24
N GLU A 303 -9.98 -10.13 -15.64
CA GLU A 303 -10.43 -9.91 -17.01
C GLU A 303 -11.09 -8.54 -17.10
N CYS A 304 -10.92 -7.82 -18.22
CA CYS A 304 -11.56 -6.54 -18.42
C CYS A 304 -13.07 -6.63 -18.10
N LEU A 305 -13.53 -5.78 -17.18
CA LEU A 305 -14.93 -5.79 -16.74
C LEU A 305 -15.87 -5.42 -17.89
N PRO A 306 -17.01 -6.13 -18.03
CA PRO A 306 -17.93 -5.91 -19.16
C PRO A 306 -18.51 -4.49 -19.20
N THR A 307 -18.60 -3.83 -18.05
CA THR A 307 -19.06 -2.43 -17.93
C THR A 307 -17.98 -1.40 -18.25
N CYS A 308 -16.74 -1.84 -18.49
CA CYS A 308 -15.57 -0.99 -18.78
C CYS A 308 -15.03 -1.18 -20.20
N THR A 309 -15.73 -1.87 -21.06
CA THR A 309 -15.34 -2.16 -22.45
C THR A 309 -16.52 -2.07 -23.40
N ASP A 310 -16.28 -1.61 -24.62
CA ASP A 310 -17.23 -1.59 -25.73
C ASP A 310 -16.46 -1.63 -27.05
N ALA A 311 -17.16 -1.42 -28.19
CA ALA A 311 -16.57 -1.47 -29.52
C ALA A 311 -15.52 -0.37 -29.76
N ASP A 312 -15.68 0.79 -29.10
CA ASP A 312 -14.79 1.95 -29.25
C ASP A 312 -13.70 1.97 -28.18
N ASN A 313 -13.86 1.20 -27.09
CA ASN A 313 -12.92 1.05 -25.99
C ASN A 313 -12.65 -0.43 -25.67
N PRO A 314 -11.94 -1.16 -26.55
CA PRO A 314 -11.64 -2.58 -26.34
C PRO A 314 -10.70 -2.80 -25.13
N PRO A 315 -10.62 -4.04 -24.60
CA PRO A 315 -9.71 -4.37 -23.51
C PRO A 315 -8.26 -3.97 -23.81
N LYS A 316 -7.67 -3.17 -22.92
CA LYS A 316 -6.29 -2.64 -23.03
C LYS A 316 -5.25 -3.55 -22.40
N HIS A 317 -5.67 -4.46 -21.55
CA HIS A 317 -4.79 -5.32 -20.75
C HIS A 317 -5.10 -6.79 -20.95
N PRO A 318 -4.11 -7.67 -20.90
CA PRO A 318 -4.34 -9.12 -20.98
C PRO A 318 -5.09 -9.63 -19.76
N THR A 319 -5.92 -10.64 -19.95
CA THR A 319 -6.48 -11.44 -18.86
C THR A 319 -5.36 -12.18 -18.15
N GLN A 320 -5.28 -12.06 -16.83
CA GLN A 320 -4.27 -12.72 -16.01
C GLN A 320 -4.76 -12.90 -14.57
N SER A 321 -4.22 -13.89 -13.87
CA SER A 321 -4.47 -14.04 -12.44
C SER A 321 -3.78 -12.93 -11.62
N TYR A 322 -4.27 -12.70 -10.41
CA TYR A 322 -3.59 -11.77 -9.49
C TYR A 322 -2.17 -12.27 -9.16
N TRP A 323 -1.96 -13.59 -9.06
CA TRP A 323 -0.63 -14.15 -8.84
C TRP A 323 0.34 -13.82 -9.98
N GLU A 324 -0.08 -13.98 -11.24
CA GLU A 324 0.77 -13.68 -12.40
C GLU A 324 1.15 -12.20 -12.43
N PHE A 325 0.18 -11.31 -12.18
CA PHE A 325 0.43 -9.88 -12.14
C PHE A 325 1.36 -9.51 -10.97
N PHE A 326 1.06 -9.97 -9.75
CA PHE A 326 1.84 -9.69 -8.55
C PHE A 326 3.27 -10.23 -8.69
N ASN A 327 3.43 -11.46 -9.18
CA ASN A 327 4.74 -12.05 -9.43
C ASN A 327 5.55 -11.25 -10.44
N TRP A 328 4.94 -10.86 -11.55
CA TRP A 328 5.59 -10.02 -12.54
C TRP A 328 6.05 -8.69 -11.93
N TYR A 329 5.18 -8.01 -11.20
CA TYR A 329 5.49 -6.73 -10.57
C TYR A 329 6.63 -6.88 -9.56
N MET A 330 6.51 -7.77 -8.59
CA MET A 330 7.50 -7.94 -7.52
C MET A 330 8.88 -8.31 -8.08
N THR A 331 8.94 -9.23 -9.01
CA THR A 331 10.21 -9.68 -9.60
C THR A 331 10.88 -8.65 -10.51
N ASN A 332 10.14 -7.67 -11.02
CA ASN A 332 10.69 -6.58 -11.84
C ASN A 332 10.87 -5.26 -11.07
N THR A 333 10.39 -5.16 -9.83
CA THR A 333 10.49 -3.94 -9.03
C THR A 333 11.56 -4.04 -7.95
N PHE A 334 11.67 -5.17 -7.26
CA PHE A 334 12.54 -5.30 -6.10
C PHE A 334 13.89 -5.95 -6.45
N THR A 335 14.97 -5.32 -5.97
CA THR A 335 16.36 -5.71 -6.27
C THR A 335 16.74 -7.10 -5.77
N HIS A 336 16.15 -7.56 -4.65
CA HIS A 336 16.45 -8.88 -4.08
C HIS A 336 16.00 -10.06 -4.95
N TYR A 337 15.19 -9.84 -5.98
CA TYR A 337 14.90 -10.85 -7.00
C TYR A 337 15.93 -10.92 -8.12
N GLY A 338 16.95 -10.05 -8.10
CA GLY A 338 18.10 -10.10 -9.01
C GLY A 338 17.88 -9.66 -10.46
N LYS A 339 16.64 -9.27 -10.84
CA LYS A 339 16.34 -8.76 -12.19
C LYS A 339 16.64 -7.27 -12.35
N VAL A 340 16.55 -6.53 -11.25
CA VAL A 340 16.82 -5.09 -11.21
C VAL A 340 18.20 -4.88 -10.59
N LYS A 341 19.08 -4.15 -11.28
CA LYS A 341 20.39 -3.78 -10.74
C LYS A 341 20.31 -2.31 -10.28
N PRO A 342 20.88 -1.97 -9.10
CA PRO A 342 21.14 -0.58 -8.76
C PRO A 342 22.00 0.05 -9.85
N THR A 343 21.77 1.30 -10.21
CA THR A 343 22.66 2.03 -11.10
C THR A 343 23.96 2.38 -10.35
N ASP A 344 25.09 2.26 -11.02
CA ASP A 344 26.48 2.22 -10.52
C ASP A 344 26.97 3.40 -9.65
N ASN A 345 26.10 4.32 -9.23
CA ASN A 345 26.49 5.49 -8.43
C ASN A 345 26.15 5.38 -6.93
N ASN A 346 25.69 4.24 -6.43
CA ASN A 346 25.44 4.02 -5.01
C ASN A 346 25.77 2.57 -4.62
N GLU A 347 27.04 2.22 -4.59
CA GLU A 347 27.47 1.03 -3.85
C GLU A 347 27.14 1.29 -2.36
N ALA A 348 26.12 0.59 -1.85
CA ALA A 348 25.91 0.48 -0.43
C ALA A 348 27.10 -0.29 0.13
N THR A 349 27.98 0.39 0.85
CA THR A 349 28.94 -0.29 1.75
C THR A 349 28.11 -1.07 2.77
N VAL A 350 28.16 -2.39 2.68
CA VAL A 350 27.58 -3.35 3.62
C VAL A 350 28.31 -3.23 4.95
#